data_a422733a72498383328b0c3bf486ec0f
#
_entry.id   a422733a72498383328b0c3bf486ec0f
#
_cell.length_a   1.000
_cell.length_b   1.000
_cell.length_c   1.000
_cell.angle_alpha   90.00
_cell.angle_beta   90.00
_cell.angle_gamma   90.00
#
_symmetry.space_group_name_H-M   'P 1'
#
loop_
_entity.id
_entity.type
_entity.pdbx_description
1 polymer ?
#
loop_
_entity_poly.entity_id
_entity_poly.type
_entity_poly.pdbx_seq_one_letter_code
_entity_poly.pdbx_strand_id
1 'polypeptide(L)'
;MKEKFKKTLKACKKSILFYTFIYAIIFIVSGIILNAVGLKYRQYINYFSIILILVGIIAGLIQILNNIKVSGIKICLIICSVSIMGLIIMFSPIILLFIAFLPPEHVVEKDNKKYVAYVYSWLDTRVEYYEYINFLLVSKNMRIEDFYNDVGRDVLEKDAEGLFTPSRS
;
A
#
# COMPACT_ATOMS: atom_id res chain seq x y z
N MET A 1 7.78 37.67 -17.92
CA MET A 1 7.91 36.67 -16.85
C MET A 1 6.58 35.94 -16.52
N LYS A 2 5.45 36.62 -16.33
CA LYS A 2 4.12 36.05 -16.03
C LYS A 2 3.57 35.09 -17.11
N GLU A 3 3.80 35.33 -18.39
CA GLU A 3 3.31 34.44 -19.46
C GLU A 3 4.09 33.10 -19.54
N LYS A 4 5.40 33.14 -19.36
CA LYS A 4 6.23 31.93 -19.28
C LYS A 4 5.78 31.05 -18.13
N PHE A 5 5.53 31.64 -16.95
CA PHE A 5 5.04 30.95 -15.77
C PHE A 5 3.66 30.31 -16.00
N LYS A 6 2.71 31.06 -16.62
CA LYS A 6 1.37 30.52 -17.01
C LYS A 6 1.49 29.35 -17.98
N LYS A 7 2.40 29.41 -18.96
CA LYS A 7 2.58 28.35 -19.96
C LYS A 7 3.17 27.07 -19.33
N THR A 8 4.13 27.25 -18.39
CA THR A 8 4.72 26.14 -17.60
C THR A 8 3.68 25.52 -16.68
N LEU A 9 2.86 26.32 -15.99
CA LEU A 9 1.79 25.82 -15.12
C LEU A 9 0.72 25.05 -15.91
N LYS A 10 0.40 25.51 -17.14
CA LYS A 10 -0.57 24.84 -18.03
C LYS A 10 0.01 23.51 -18.59
N ALA A 11 1.31 23.43 -18.80
CA ALA A 11 1.99 22.20 -19.19
C ALA A 11 2.08 21.20 -18.02
N CYS A 12 2.38 21.67 -16.79
CA CYS A 12 2.34 20.84 -15.58
C CYS A 12 0.97 20.25 -15.30
N LYS A 13 -0.12 21.02 -15.47
CA LYS A 13 -1.49 20.53 -15.27
C LYS A 13 -1.90 19.39 -16.21
N LYS A 14 -1.19 19.17 -17.32
CA LYS A 14 -1.40 18.04 -18.23
C LYS A 14 -0.53 16.82 -17.93
N SER A 15 0.35 16.91 -16.94
CA SER A 15 1.26 15.83 -16.60
C SER A 15 0.64 14.83 -15.64
N ILE A 16 0.72 13.55 -15.98
CA ILE A 16 0.32 12.44 -15.09
C ILE A 16 1.06 12.53 -13.76
N LEU A 17 2.36 12.90 -13.77
CA LEU A 17 3.15 13.10 -12.57
C LEU A 17 2.55 14.14 -11.61
N PHE A 18 1.96 15.22 -12.13
CA PHE A 18 1.33 16.25 -11.31
C PHE A 18 0.13 15.68 -10.53
N TYR A 19 -0.72 14.90 -11.20
CA TYR A 19 -1.86 14.26 -10.55
C TYR A 19 -1.44 13.18 -9.56
N THR A 20 -0.42 12.40 -9.90
CA THR A 20 0.16 11.40 -9.00
C THR A 20 0.72 12.06 -7.72
N PHE A 21 1.40 13.19 -7.86
CA PHE A 21 1.95 13.94 -6.74
C PHE A 21 0.85 14.52 -5.84
N ILE A 22 -0.21 15.09 -6.43
CA ILE A 22 -1.37 15.57 -5.69
C ILE A 22 -2.04 14.42 -4.93
N TYR A 23 -2.25 13.29 -5.59
CA TYR A 23 -2.83 12.10 -4.95
C TYR A 23 -1.98 11.64 -3.77
N ALA A 24 -0.66 11.55 -3.93
CA ALA A 24 0.26 11.14 -2.87
C ALA A 24 0.18 12.10 -1.65
N ILE A 25 0.15 13.41 -1.89
CA ILE A 25 -0.01 14.41 -0.82
C ILE A 25 -1.35 14.22 -0.10
N ILE A 26 -2.45 14.09 -0.83
CA ILE A 26 -3.78 13.91 -0.24
C ILE A 26 -3.81 12.62 0.59
N PHE A 27 -3.24 11.54 0.08
CA PHE A 27 -3.19 10.27 0.79
C PHE A 27 -2.37 10.36 2.09
N ILE A 28 -1.20 11.00 2.06
CA ILE A 28 -0.36 11.19 3.24
C ILE A 28 -1.06 12.09 4.27
N VAL A 29 -1.59 13.23 3.84
CA VAL A 29 -2.27 14.19 4.73
C VAL A 29 -3.50 13.55 5.37
N SER A 30 -4.31 12.82 4.59
CA SER A 30 -5.48 12.11 5.12
C SER A 30 -5.06 11.00 6.11
N GLY A 31 -3.96 10.29 5.87
CA GLY A 31 -3.40 9.32 6.81
C GLY A 31 -2.97 9.96 8.14
N ILE A 32 -2.36 11.15 8.11
CA ILE A 32 -1.98 11.91 9.30
C ILE A 32 -3.24 12.33 10.09
N ILE A 33 -4.26 12.84 9.39
CA ILE A 33 -5.53 13.26 10.01
C ILE A 33 -6.23 12.05 10.66
N LEU A 34 -6.34 10.93 9.94
CA LEU A 34 -6.93 9.70 10.47
C LEU A 34 -6.20 9.22 11.73
N ASN A 35 -4.86 9.23 11.69
CA ASN A 35 -4.04 8.85 12.83
C ASN A 35 -4.27 9.75 14.05
N ALA A 36 -4.50 11.05 13.85
CA ALA A 36 -4.80 12.00 14.91
C ALA A 36 -6.17 11.74 15.57
N VAL A 37 -7.16 11.26 14.80
CA VAL A 37 -8.50 10.89 15.32
C VAL A 37 -8.60 9.44 15.78
N GLY A 38 -7.48 8.72 15.87
CA GLY A 38 -7.44 7.34 16.36
C GLY A 38 -7.92 6.28 15.34
N LEU A 39 -7.84 6.60 14.06
CA LEU A 39 -8.18 5.73 12.94
C LEU A 39 -6.95 5.46 12.07
N LYS A 40 -7.00 4.37 11.29
CA LYS A 40 -6.01 4.08 10.24
C LYS A 40 -6.67 3.44 9.03
N TYR A 41 -6.05 3.57 7.88
CA TYR A 41 -6.45 2.82 6.70
C TYR A 41 -6.25 1.32 6.91
N ARG A 42 -7.13 0.51 6.33
CA ARG A 42 -6.95 -0.92 6.21
C ARG A 42 -5.72 -1.21 5.33
N GLN A 43 -5.09 -2.35 5.58
CA GLN A 43 -3.78 -2.67 5.00
C GLN A 43 -3.82 -2.72 3.47
N TYR A 44 -4.87 -3.33 2.90
CA TYR A 44 -5.03 -3.40 1.44
C TYR A 44 -5.20 -2.02 0.78
N ILE A 45 -5.77 -1.03 1.46
CA ILE A 45 -5.88 0.35 0.96
C ILE A 45 -4.50 0.99 0.86
N ASN A 46 -3.64 0.77 1.86
CA ASN A 46 -2.26 1.26 1.83
C ASN A 46 -1.50 0.67 0.64
N TYR A 47 -1.58 -0.66 0.43
CA TYR A 47 -0.91 -1.32 -0.68
C TYR A 47 -1.44 -0.87 -2.03
N PHE A 48 -2.76 -0.79 -2.19
CA PHE A 48 -3.38 -0.30 -3.42
C PHE A 48 -2.92 1.12 -3.74
N SER A 49 -2.86 2.01 -2.74
CA SER A 49 -2.41 3.39 -2.91
C SER A 49 -0.93 3.48 -3.29
N ILE A 50 -0.06 2.67 -2.69
CA ILE A 50 1.36 2.59 -3.05
C ILE A 50 1.52 2.12 -4.50
N ILE A 51 0.81 1.06 -4.91
CA ILE A 51 0.84 0.55 -6.28
C ILE A 51 0.37 1.64 -7.26
N LEU A 52 -0.72 2.33 -6.94
CA LEU A 52 -1.25 3.39 -7.79
C LEU A 52 -0.26 4.54 -7.97
N ILE A 53 0.44 4.94 -6.90
CA ILE A 53 1.49 5.97 -6.94
C ILE A 53 2.66 5.49 -7.82
N LEU A 54 3.11 4.26 -7.68
CA LEU A 54 4.20 3.70 -8.49
C LEU A 54 3.84 3.66 -9.98
N VAL A 55 2.64 3.18 -10.31
CA VAL A 55 2.13 3.17 -11.70
C VAL A 55 2.05 4.60 -12.25
N GLY A 56 1.57 5.56 -11.46
CA GLY A 56 1.49 6.96 -11.84
C GLY A 56 2.86 7.59 -12.10
N ILE A 57 3.87 7.26 -11.29
CA ILE A 57 5.26 7.71 -11.50
C ILE A 57 5.81 7.15 -12.82
N ILE A 58 5.65 5.85 -13.07
CA ILE A 58 6.13 5.20 -14.30
C ILE A 58 5.45 5.82 -15.52
N ALA A 59 4.12 5.94 -15.52
CA ALA A 59 3.37 6.54 -16.61
C ALA A 59 3.76 8.00 -16.86
N GLY A 60 4.00 8.76 -15.79
CA GLY A 60 4.46 10.14 -15.87
C GLY A 60 5.87 10.28 -16.44
N LEU A 61 6.79 9.38 -16.08
CA LEU A 61 8.12 9.32 -16.67
C LEU A 61 8.07 9.01 -18.17
N ILE A 62 7.26 8.04 -18.59
CA ILE A 62 7.05 7.71 -20.01
C ILE A 62 6.50 8.93 -20.75
N GLN A 63 5.54 9.65 -20.17
CA GLN A 63 4.99 10.87 -20.76
C GLN A 63 6.06 11.96 -20.96
N ILE A 64 6.94 12.15 -19.97
CA ILE A 64 8.06 13.12 -20.07
C ILE A 64 9.00 12.70 -21.19
N LEU A 65 9.45 11.43 -21.22
CA LEU A 65 10.36 10.91 -22.23
C LEU A 65 9.84 11.12 -23.65
N ASN A 66 8.53 10.90 -23.87
CA ASN A 66 7.90 11.11 -25.17
C ASN A 66 7.84 12.58 -25.59
N ASN A 67 7.80 13.52 -24.63
CA ASN A 67 7.70 14.94 -24.92
C ASN A 67 9.06 15.65 -25.10
N ILE A 68 10.17 14.99 -24.76
CA ILE A 68 11.51 15.55 -24.90
C ILE A 68 11.97 15.46 -26.36
N LYS A 69 12.25 16.65 -26.94
CA LYS A 69 12.73 16.79 -28.32
C LYS A 69 14.26 16.75 -28.44
N VAL A 70 14.99 17.05 -27.36
CA VAL A 70 16.46 17.15 -27.35
C VAL A 70 17.07 15.76 -27.24
N SER A 71 17.80 15.34 -28.25
CA SER A 71 18.29 13.95 -28.40
C SER A 71 19.23 13.53 -27.23
N GLY A 72 20.17 14.35 -26.82
CA GLY A 72 21.12 14.02 -25.75
C GLY A 72 20.47 13.86 -24.38
N ILE A 73 19.57 14.77 -24.02
CA ILE A 73 18.84 14.71 -22.75
C ILE A 73 17.90 13.51 -22.72
N LYS A 74 17.27 13.21 -23.87
CA LYS A 74 16.39 12.04 -24.00
C LYS A 74 17.14 10.73 -23.77
N ILE A 75 18.32 10.58 -24.35
CA ILE A 75 19.18 9.40 -24.17
C ILE A 75 19.59 9.27 -22.70
N CYS A 76 20.03 10.33 -22.04
CA CYS A 76 20.41 10.30 -20.64
C CYS A 76 19.23 9.86 -19.73
N LEU A 77 18.05 10.42 -19.96
CA LEU A 77 16.84 10.06 -19.19
C LEU A 77 16.37 8.60 -19.46
N ILE A 78 16.53 8.10 -20.68
CA ILE A 78 16.26 6.71 -21.00
C ILE A 78 17.22 5.80 -20.22
N ILE A 79 18.53 6.10 -20.25
CA ILE A 79 19.52 5.32 -19.50
C ILE A 79 19.20 5.33 -17.99
N CYS A 80 18.91 6.49 -17.41
CA CYS A 80 18.52 6.60 -16.01
C CYS A 80 17.25 5.77 -15.70
N SER A 81 16.22 5.85 -16.56
CA SER A 81 14.96 5.11 -16.37
C SER A 81 15.18 3.61 -16.45
N VAL A 82 15.99 3.14 -17.42
CA VAL A 82 16.34 1.71 -17.58
C VAL A 82 17.15 1.23 -16.38
N SER A 83 18.09 2.03 -15.88
CA SER A 83 18.88 1.71 -14.68
C SER A 83 18.00 1.57 -13.44
N ILE A 84 17.06 2.50 -13.21
CA ILE A 84 16.11 2.43 -12.09
C ILE A 84 15.22 1.19 -12.23
N MET A 85 14.71 0.91 -13.41
CA MET A 85 13.90 -0.28 -13.70
C MET A 85 14.69 -1.57 -13.44
N GLY A 86 15.96 -1.61 -13.85
CA GLY A 86 16.88 -2.72 -13.57
C GLY A 86 17.07 -2.96 -12.07
N LEU A 87 17.25 -1.89 -11.29
CA LEU A 87 17.33 -1.98 -9.83
C LEU A 87 16.02 -2.52 -9.22
N ILE A 88 14.85 -2.03 -9.66
CA ILE A 88 13.55 -2.51 -9.18
C ILE A 88 13.40 -4.01 -9.47
N ILE A 89 13.76 -4.47 -10.67
CA ILE A 89 13.70 -5.89 -11.04
C ILE A 89 14.69 -6.72 -10.19
N MET A 90 15.89 -6.21 -9.96
CA MET A 90 16.90 -6.87 -9.14
C MET A 90 16.44 -7.04 -7.68
N PHE A 91 15.74 -6.05 -7.14
CA PHE A 91 15.19 -6.11 -5.77
C PHE A 91 13.80 -6.76 -5.69
N SER A 92 13.17 -7.09 -6.84
CA SER A 92 11.83 -7.68 -6.87
C SER A 92 11.69 -9.00 -6.07
N PRO A 93 12.67 -9.92 -6.04
CA PRO A 93 12.57 -11.12 -5.20
C PRO A 93 12.48 -10.78 -3.72
N ILE A 94 13.23 -9.77 -3.26
CA ILE A 94 13.19 -9.30 -1.88
C ILE A 94 11.83 -8.66 -1.57
N ILE A 95 11.30 -7.85 -2.49
CA ILE A 95 9.98 -7.23 -2.36
C ILE A 95 8.88 -8.30 -2.32
N LEU A 96 8.96 -9.33 -3.18
CA LEU A 96 8.02 -10.46 -3.16
C LEU A 96 8.09 -11.25 -1.85
N LEU A 97 9.30 -11.45 -1.32
CA LEU A 97 9.48 -12.06 -0.01
C LEU A 97 8.77 -11.24 1.08
N PHE A 98 8.98 -9.92 1.11
CA PHE A 98 8.27 -9.05 2.06
C PHE A 98 6.75 -9.10 1.89
N ILE A 99 6.25 -9.16 0.65
CA ILE A 99 4.80 -9.28 0.39
C ILE A 99 4.27 -10.62 0.90
N ALA A 100 5.02 -11.71 0.76
CA ALA A 100 4.64 -13.04 1.27
C ALA A 100 4.55 -13.10 2.80
N PHE A 101 5.27 -12.21 3.50
CA PHE A 101 5.21 -12.08 4.96
C PHE A 101 4.22 -11.03 5.46
N LEU A 102 3.43 -10.43 4.56
CA LEU A 102 2.38 -9.52 5.00
C LEU A 102 1.29 -10.31 5.72
N PRO A 103 0.85 -9.86 6.89
CA PRO A 103 -0.18 -10.55 7.63
C PRO A 103 -1.48 -10.57 6.81
N PRO A 104 -2.11 -11.74 6.62
CA PRO A 104 -3.42 -11.83 6.04
C PRO A 104 -4.43 -11.07 6.90
N GLU A 105 -5.42 -10.48 6.23
CA GLU A 105 -6.44 -9.65 6.86
C GLU A 105 -7.79 -10.34 6.75
N HIS A 106 -8.41 -10.59 7.91
CA HIS A 106 -9.74 -11.19 8.00
C HIS A 106 -10.71 -10.25 8.69
N VAL A 107 -11.98 -10.28 8.27
CA VAL A 107 -13.06 -9.61 9.00
C VAL A 107 -13.79 -10.68 9.81
N VAL A 108 -13.72 -10.56 11.12
CA VAL A 108 -14.30 -11.54 12.05
C VAL A 108 -15.33 -10.86 12.95
N GLU A 109 -16.29 -11.65 13.44
CA GLU A 109 -17.26 -11.21 14.43
C GLU A 109 -16.98 -11.95 15.75
N LYS A 110 -16.78 -11.17 16.83
CA LYS A 110 -16.52 -11.65 18.18
C LYS A 110 -17.36 -10.81 19.13
N ASP A 111 -18.13 -11.45 20.01
CA ASP A 111 -18.99 -10.77 21.01
C ASP A 111 -19.96 -9.73 20.38
N ASN A 112 -20.61 -10.09 19.26
CA ASN A 112 -21.53 -9.23 18.50
C ASN A 112 -20.89 -7.93 17.96
N LYS A 113 -19.55 -7.89 17.87
CA LYS A 113 -18.80 -6.76 17.29
C LYS A 113 -17.94 -7.25 16.14
N LYS A 114 -17.81 -6.41 15.13
CA LYS A 114 -16.94 -6.68 13.97
C LYS A 114 -15.54 -6.16 14.22
N TYR A 115 -14.55 -7.00 13.91
CA TYR A 115 -13.14 -6.69 14.01
C TYR A 115 -12.44 -6.99 12.69
N VAL A 116 -11.35 -6.30 12.45
CA VAL A 116 -10.36 -6.66 11.45
C VAL A 116 -9.21 -7.33 12.18
N ALA A 117 -8.96 -8.58 11.84
CA ALA A 117 -7.90 -9.39 12.40
C ALA A 117 -6.71 -9.46 11.43
N TYR A 118 -5.52 -9.15 11.92
CA TYR A 118 -4.25 -9.33 11.22
C TYR A 118 -3.51 -10.51 11.84
N VAL A 119 -3.19 -11.52 11.02
CA VAL A 119 -2.53 -12.75 11.48
C VAL A 119 -1.04 -12.67 11.19
N TYR A 120 -0.21 -12.62 12.22
CA TYR A 120 1.24 -12.66 12.13
C TYR A 120 1.71 -14.07 12.49
N SER A 121 2.18 -14.84 11.50
CA SER A 121 2.50 -16.27 11.66
C SER A 121 3.97 -16.60 11.40
N TRP A 122 4.90 -15.76 11.86
CA TRP A 122 6.30 -15.97 11.52
C TRP A 122 7.05 -16.92 12.48
N LEU A 123 7.06 -16.65 13.77
CA LEU A 123 7.67 -17.50 14.81
C LEU A 123 6.61 -18.09 15.73
N ASP A 124 5.75 -17.20 16.24
CA ASP A 124 4.56 -17.55 16.97
C ASP A 124 3.38 -16.91 16.23
N THR A 125 2.27 -17.62 16.12
CA THR A 125 1.09 -17.04 15.47
C THR A 125 0.39 -16.10 16.44
N ARG A 126 0.42 -14.81 16.09
CA ARG A 126 -0.21 -13.72 16.84
C ARG A 126 -1.30 -13.11 15.99
N VAL A 127 -2.50 -12.97 16.55
CA VAL A 127 -3.63 -12.33 15.91
C VAL A 127 -3.98 -11.04 16.63
N GLU A 128 -3.89 -9.93 15.91
CA GLU A 128 -4.24 -8.59 16.41
C GLU A 128 -5.62 -8.19 15.89
N TYR A 129 -6.53 -7.84 16.77
CA TYR A 129 -7.88 -7.42 16.44
C TYR A 129 -8.04 -5.92 16.60
N TYR A 130 -8.47 -5.27 15.52
CA TYR A 130 -8.79 -3.85 15.45
C TYR A 130 -10.28 -3.68 15.19
N GLU A 131 -10.92 -2.75 15.89
CA GLU A 131 -12.33 -2.48 15.71
C GLU A 131 -12.63 -2.06 14.26
N TYR A 132 -13.57 -2.77 13.63
CA TYR A 132 -14.01 -2.49 12.27
C TYR A 132 -14.86 -1.22 12.25
N ILE A 133 -14.46 -0.19 11.53
CA ILE A 133 -15.24 1.04 11.36
C ILE A 133 -16.03 0.96 10.05
N ASN A 134 -15.33 0.74 8.96
CA ASN A 134 -15.93 0.54 7.64
C ASN A 134 -14.96 -0.22 6.73
N PHE A 135 -15.34 -0.35 5.48
CA PHE A 135 -14.54 -1.08 4.51
C PHE A 135 -13.14 -0.45 4.26
N LEU A 136 -12.95 0.85 4.50
CA LEU A 136 -11.67 1.56 4.28
C LEU A 136 -10.84 1.72 5.55
N LEU A 137 -11.50 1.76 6.72
CA LEU A 137 -10.92 2.24 7.97
C LEU A 137 -11.10 1.25 9.10
N VAL A 138 -10.09 1.20 9.97
CA VAL A 138 -10.12 0.49 11.25
C VAL A 138 -9.66 1.42 12.37
N SER A 139 -9.98 1.05 13.61
CA SER A 139 -9.40 1.71 14.78
C SER A 139 -7.87 1.61 14.73
N LYS A 140 -7.17 2.66 15.18
CA LYS A 140 -5.72 2.64 15.33
C LYS A 140 -5.28 1.73 16.48
N ASN A 141 -6.06 1.71 17.56
CA ASN A 141 -5.73 0.99 18.78
C ASN A 141 -6.17 -0.47 18.64
N MET A 142 -5.25 -1.38 18.87
CA MET A 142 -5.53 -2.80 19.02
C MET A 142 -6.45 -3.00 20.23
N ARG A 143 -7.47 -3.84 20.10
CA ARG A 143 -8.45 -4.13 21.15
C ARG A 143 -8.19 -5.44 21.84
N ILE A 144 -7.81 -6.46 21.07
CA ILE A 144 -7.62 -7.83 21.54
C ILE A 144 -6.38 -8.38 20.84
N GLU A 145 -5.63 -9.19 21.54
CA GLU A 145 -4.47 -9.91 21.03
C GLU A 145 -4.60 -11.37 21.48
N ASP A 146 -4.58 -12.29 20.53
CA ASP A 146 -4.61 -13.72 20.80
C ASP A 146 -3.30 -14.36 20.30
N PHE A 147 -2.72 -15.26 21.10
CA PHE A 147 -1.52 -16.03 20.77
C PHE A 147 -1.90 -17.48 20.51
N TYR A 148 -1.32 -18.05 19.47
CA TYR A 148 -1.53 -19.46 19.09
C TYR A 148 -0.19 -20.14 18.93
N ASN A 149 -0.06 -21.38 19.42
CA ASN A 149 1.17 -22.17 19.33
C ASN A 149 1.41 -22.79 17.94
N ASP A 150 0.61 -22.42 16.94
CA ASP A 150 0.75 -22.90 15.56
C ASP A 150 1.68 -21.95 14.77
N VAL A 151 2.81 -22.49 14.31
CA VAL A 151 3.82 -21.73 13.56
C VAL A 151 3.52 -21.81 12.06
N GLY A 152 3.50 -20.65 11.39
CA GLY A 152 3.45 -20.57 9.94
C GLY A 152 2.08 -20.81 9.31
N ARG A 153 1.00 -20.89 10.09
CA ARG A 153 -0.36 -21.13 9.60
C ARG A 153 -1.28 -19.94 9.89
N ASP A 154 -2.16 -19.63 8.93
CA ASP A 154 -3.24 -18.67 9.17
C ASP A 154 -4.36 -19.39 9.97
N VAL A 155 -4.42 -19.10 11.27
CA VAL A 155 -5.40 -19.72 12.19
C VAL A 155 -6.83 -19.24 11.98
N LEU A 156 -7.04 -18.20 11.16
CA LEU A 156 -8.35 -17.67 10.79
C LEU A 156 -8.78 -18.08 9.37
N GLU A 157 -7.90 -18.78 8.65
CA GLU A 157 -8.27 -19.36 7.36
C GLU A 157 -9.37 -20.41 7.58
N LYS A 158 -10.48 -20.27 6.85
CA LYS A 158 -11.56 -21.26 6.89
C LYS A 158 -11.07 -22.55 6.28
N ASP A 159 -11.15 -23.65 7.02
CA ASP A 159 -10.97 -24.96 6.44
C ASP A 159 -11.93 -25.16 5.26
N ALA A 160 -11.60 -26.09 4.35
CA ALA A 160 -12.40 -26.43 3.17
C ALA A 160 -13.89 -26.71 3.48
N GLU A 161 -14.22 -26.98 4.75
CA GLU A 161 -15.57 -27.21 5.28
C GLU A 161 -16.22 -25.95 5.88
N GLY A 162 -15.54 -24.79 5.86
CA GLY A 162 -16.08 -23.52 6.36
C GLY A 162 -16.15 -23.38 7.89
N LEU A 163 -15.53 -24.28 8.62
CA LEU A 163 -15.43 -24.25 10.07
C LEU A 163 -14.16 -23.52 10.52
N PHE A 164 -14.31 -22.58 11.46
CA PHE A 164 -13.19 -22.05 12.23
C PHE A 164 -12.76 -23.14 13.22
N THR A 165 -11.59 -23.73 13.03
CA THR A 165 -10.97 -24.57 14.05
C THR A 165 -9.88 -23.79 14.77
N PRO A 166 -10.19 -23.06 15.85
CA PRO A 166 -9.16 -22.54 16.73
C PRO A 166 -8.62 -23.73 17.53
N SER A 167 -7.42 -24.20 17.22
CA SER A 167 -6.70 -25.09 18.13
C SER A 167 -6.27 -24.26 19.34
N ARG A 168 -7.12 -24.17 20.34
CA ARG A 168 -6.75 -23.71 21.68
C ARG A 168 -5.97 -24.83 22.36
N SER A 169 -4.69 -24.62 22.60
CA SER A 169 -3.94 -25.36 23.60
C SER A 169 -4.12 -24.72 24.97
#